data_23fec7065c31830c1f5f5f5d6c2cf120
#
_entry.id   23fec7065c31830c1f5f5f5d6c2cf120
#
_cell.length_a   1.000
_cell.length_b   1.000
_cell.length_c   1.000
_cell.angle_alpha   90.00
_cell.angle_beta   90.00
_cell.angle_gamma   90.00
#
_symmetry.space_group_name_H-M   'P 1'
#
loop_
_entity.id
_entity.type
_entity.pdbx_description
1 polymer ?
#
loop_
_entity_poly.entity_id
_entity_poly.type
_entity_poly.pdbx_seq_one_letter_code
_entity_poly.pdbx_strand_id
1 'polypeptide(L)'
;MNIYINKIRDILVDLMPKHWYKIYLYFECSELGSTSGCYYIKTPGGSIIQYGEFIYNFSDENSERMKQGMYDILTNVRLLHEASIEKWTWGTMYISRDDYEPHCEFHND
;
A
#
# COMPACT_ATOMS: atom_id res chain seq x y z
N MET A 1 14.49 -8.18 8.76
CA MET A 1 13.39 -7.35 8.25
C MET A 1 12.69 -8.07 7.11
N ASN A 2 11.38 -7.96 7.01
CA ASN A 2 10.61 -8.73 6.04
C ASN A 2 10.76 -8.16 4.62
N ILE A 3 11.20 -9.00 3.68
CA ILE A 3 11.45 -8.60 2.31
C ILE A 3 10.17 -8.13 1.58
N TYR A 4 9.02 -8.74 1.91
CA TYR A 4 7.76 -8.39 1.27
C TYR A 4 7.25 -7.03 1.71
N ILE A 5 7.43 -6.69 2.99
CA ILE A 5 7.09 -5.37 3.53
C ILE A 5 7.90 -4.29 2.81
N ASN A 6 9.20 -4.52 2.61
CA ASN A 6 10.06 -3.58 1.91
C ASN A 6 9.68 -3.43 0.44
N LYS A 7 9.31 -4.52 -0.23
CA LYS A 7 8.85 -4.46 -1.62
C LYS A 7 7.55 -3.67 -1.74
N ILE A 8 6.60 -3.86 -0.83
CA ILE A 8 5.36 -3.10 -0.82
C ILE A 8 5.65 -1.61 -0.64
N ARG A 9 6.52 -1.26 0.30
CA ARG A 9 6.93 0.14 0.49
C ARG A 9 7.50 0.72 -0.79
N ASP A 10 8.43 0.03 -1.43
CA ASP A 10 9.10 0.55 -2.61
C ASP A 10 8.11 0.79 -3.76
N ILE A 11 7.15 -0.13 -3.94
CA ILE A 11 6.10 0.03 -4.95
C ILE A 11 5.23 1.25 -4.61
N LEU A 12 4.80 1.38 -3.36
CA LEU A 12 3.96 2.50 -2.91
C LEU A 12 4.64 3.84 -3.15
N VAL A 13 5.90 3.96 -2.75
CA VAL A 13 6.66 5.20 -2.92
C VAL A 13 6.78 5.56 -4.40
N ASP A 14 7.04 4.57 -5.25
CA ASP A 14 7.18 4.79 -6.69
C ASP A 14 5.87 5.24 -7.34
N LEU A 15 4.73 4.74 -6.86
CA LEU A 15 3.42 5.06 -7.43
C LEU A 15 2.87 6.40 -6.99
N MET A 16 3.31 6.93 -5.85
CA MET A 16 2.71 8.12 -5.28
C MET A 16 3.06 9.39 -6.06
N PRO A 17 2.17 10.39 -6.03
CA PRO A 17 2.50 11.71 -6.56
C PRO A 17 3.74 12.29 -5.89
N LYS A 18 4.50 13.06 -6.66
CA LYS A 18 5.83 13.56 -6.26
C LYS A 18 5.88 14.28 -4.90
N HIS A 19 4.80 14.90 -4.48
CA HIS A 19 4.75 15.71 -3.27
C HIS A 19 3.97 15.06 -2.13
N TRP A 20 3.99 13.73 -2.03
CA TRP A 20 3.37 13.07 -0.89
C TRP A 20 4.16 13.37 0.39
N TYR A 21 3.44 13.46 1.52
CA TYR A 21 4.07 13.57 2.83
C TYR A 21 3.98 12.26 3.61
N LYS A 22 2.83 11.60 3.59
CA LYS A 22 2.61 10.34 4.27
C LYS A 22 1.73 9.44 3.43
N ILE A 23 2.06 8.15 3.40
CA ILE A 23 1.31 7.14 2.64
C ILE A 23 0.71 6.15 3.62
N TYR A 24 -0.53 5.77 3.37
CA TYR A 24 -1.25 4.74 4.14
C TYR A 24 -1.69 3.64 3.18
N LEU A 25 -1.48 2.41 3.60
CA LEU A 25 -2.01 1.24 2.90
C LEU A 25 -2.85 0.43 3.87
N TYR A 26 -4.06 0.11 3.45
CA TYR A 26 -4.91 -0.86 4.12
C TYR A 26 -4.93 -2.13 3.26
N PHE A 27 -4.83 -3.29 3.87
CA PHE A 27 -4.85 -4.55 3.13
C PHE A 27 -5.58 -5.64 3.91
N GLU A 28 -6.23 -6.52 3.16
CA GLU A 28 -6.89 -7.72 3.68
C GLU A 28 -6.40 -8.94 2.91
N CYS A 29 -6.30 -10.07 3.60
CA CYS A 29 -5.95 -11.32 2.97
C CYS A 29 -6.75 -12.47 3.63
N SER A 30 -7.44 -13.24 2.82
CA SER A 30 -8.23 -14.39 3.27
C SER A 30 -8.06 -15.53 2.26
N GLU A 31 -8.69 -16.66 2.54
CA GLU A 31 -8.71 -17.78 1.62
C GLU A 31 -9.39 -17.44 0.29
N LEU A 32 -10.29 -16.46 0.30
CA LEU A 32 -11.04 -16.04 -0.89
C LEU A 32 -10.27 -15.03 -1.75
N GLY A 33 -9.16 -14.48 -1.25
CA GLY A 33 -8.37 -13.50 -2.00
C GLY A 33 -7.84 -12.39 -1.13
N SER A 34 -7.24 -11.38 -1.76
CA SER A 34 -6.68 -10.23 -1.09
C SER A 34 -7.15 -8.93 -1.72
N THR A 35 -7.29 -7.90 -0.90
CA THR A 35 -7.67 -6.56 -1.34
C THR A 35 -6.77 -5.53 -0.67
N SER A 36 -6.64 -4.36 -1.28
CA SER A 36 -5.89 -3.26 -0.69
C SER A 36 -6.47 -1.92 -1.13
N GLY A 37 -6.21 -0.90 -0.30
CA GLY A 37 -6.55 0.48 -0.62
C GLY A 37 -5.42 1.40 -0.20
N CYS A 38 -5.05 2.35 -1.06
CA CYS A 38 -3.98 3.30 -0.80
C CYS A 38 -4.53 4.70 -0.59
N TYR A 39 -3.91 5.41 0.34
CA TYR A 39 -4.25 6.79 0.69
C TYR A 39 -2.96 7.57 0.94
N TYR A 40 -3.00 8.87 0.76
CA TYR A 40 -1.85 9.69 1.09
C TYR A 40 -2.27 11.09 1.54
N ILE A 41 -1.36 11.81 2.17
CA ILE A 41 -1.52 13.23 2.48
C ILE A 41 -0.32 13.98 1.91
N LYS A 42 -0.55 15.25 1.51
CA LYS A 42 0.50 16.08 0.89
C LYS A 42 1.29 16.88 1.90
N THR A 43 0.65 17.26 3.01
CA THR A 43 1.28 18.10 4.04
C THR A 43 0.89 17.59 5.43
N PRO A 44 1.71 17.84 6.46
CA PRO A 44 1.33 17.52 7.84
C PRO A 44 -0.03 18.13 8.18
N GLY A 45 -0.93 17.33 8.71
CA GLY A 45 -2.28 17.76 9.04
C GLY A 45 -3.21 17.97 7.85
N GLY A 46 -2.76 17.64 6.64
CA GLY A 46 -3.57 17.78 5.43
C GLY A 46 -4.64 16.71 5.31
N SER A 47 -5.55 16.90 4.34
CA SER A 47 -6.62 15.94 4.07
C SER A 47 -6.07 14.64 3.49
N ILE A 48 -6.72 13.54 3.86
CA ILE A 48 -6.42 12.23 3.29
C ILE A 48 -7.00 12.16 1.88
N ILE A 49 -6.17 11.76 0.92
CA ILE A 49 -6.58 11.63 -0.48
C ILE A 49 -6.59 10.15 -0.83
N GLN A 50 -7.72 9.65 -1.29
CA GLN A 50 -7.84 8.27 -1.71
C GLN A 50 -7.18 8.07 -3.06
N TYR A 51 -6.25 7.11 -3.12
CA TYR A 51 -5.47 6.88 -4.33
C TYR A 51 -6.32 6.33 -5.48
N GLY A 52 -7.34 5.53 -5.17
CA GLY A 52 -8.25 4.99 -6.18
C GLY A 52 -8.97 6.04 -6.99
N GLU A 53 -9.21 7.22 -6.44
CA GLU A 53 -9.84 8.32 -7.16
C GLU A 53 -8.95 8.88 -8.27
N PHE A 54 -7.63 8.78 -8.11
CA PHE A 54 -6.67 9.25 -9.10
C PHE A 54 -6.63 8.36 -10.34
N ILE A 55 -6.87 7.07 -10.19
CA ILE A 55 -6.79 6.12 -11.29
C ILE A 55 -7.71 6.52 -12.45
N TYR A 56 -8.90 7.02 -12.13
CA TYR A 56 -9.89 7.39 -13.14
C TYR A 56 -9.60 8.74 -13.82
N ASN A 57 -8.68 9.53 -13.25
CA ASN A 57 -8.36 10.86 -13.75
C ASN A 57 -7.02 10.93 -14.49
N PHE A 58 -6.29 9.82 -14.58
CA PHE A 58 -5.00 9.76 -15.26
C PHE A 58 -5.15 9.31 -16.72
N SER A 59 -4.14 9.64 -17.52
CA SER A 59 -4.04 9.11 -18.87
C SER A 59 -3.92 7.58 -18.85
N ASP A 60 -4.21 6.95 -19.97
CA ASP A 60 -4.18 5.48 -20.08
C ASP A 60 -2.84 4.89 -19.64
N GLU A 61 -1.74 5.52 -20.01
CA GLU A 61 -0.40 5.09 -19.64
C GLU A 61 -0.21 5.07 -18.12
N ASN A 62 -0.60 6.16 -17.43
CA ASN A 62 -0.52 6.24 -15.99
C ASN A 62 -1.47 5.24 -15.31
N SER A 63 -2.65 5.02 -15.88
CA SER A 63 -3.61 4.04 -15.36
C SER A 63 -3.05 2.63 -15.41
N GLU A 64 -2.38 2.25 -16.49
CA GLU A 64 -1.77 0.92 -16.61
C GLU A 64 -0.64 0.72 -15.59
N ARG A 65 0.21 1.73 -15.43
CA ARG A 65 1.28 1.69 -14.43
C ARG A 65 0.72 1.50 -13.02
N MET A 66 -0.35 2.20 -12.69
CA MET A 66 -1.00 2.11 -11.40
C MET A 66 -1.66 0.76 -11.17
N LYS A 67 -2.34 0.23 -12.18
CA LYS A 67 -2.96 -1.10 -12.10
C LYS A 67 -1.89 -2.17 -11.86
N GLN A 68 -0.78 -2.11 -12.58
CA GLN A 68 0.31 -3.05 -12.40
C GLN A 68 0.91 -2.93 -11.00
N GLY A 69 1.12 -1.71 -10.52
CA GLY A 69 1.66 -1.48 -9.18
C GLY A 69 0.74 -2.02 -8.08
N MET A 70 -0.57 -1.77 -8.19
CA MET A 70 -1.54 -2.28 -7.23
C MET A 70 -1.60 -3.80 -7.27
N TYR A 71 -1.52 -4.39 -8.45
CA TYR A 71 -1.45 -5.84 -8.60
C TYR A 71 -0.20 -6.41 -7.90
N ASP A 72 0.94 -5.77 -8.09
CA ASP A 72 2.19 -6.19 -7.46
C ASP A 72 2.13 -6.06 -5.93
N ILE A 73 1.45 -5.02 -5.44
CA ILE A 73 1.20 -4.87 -4.00
C ILE A 73 0.38 -6.05 -3.48
N LEU A 74 -0.71 -6.39 -4.15
CA LEU A 74 -1.56 -7.51 -3.74
C LEU A 74 -0.80 -8.84 -3.77
N THR A 75 0.06 -9.04 -4.75
CA THR A 75 0.91 -10.22 -4.83
C THR A 75 1.83 -10.32 -3.61
N ASN A 76 2.46 -9.21 -3.24
CA ASN A 76 3.36 -9.19 -2.08
C ASN A 76 2.61 -9.28 -0.75
N VAL A 77 1.39 -8.76 -0.67
CA VAL A 77 0.50 -8.94 0.50
C VAL A 77 0.21 -10.42 0.71
N ARG A 78 -0.10 -11.15 -0.38
CA ARG A 78 -0.35 -12.58 -0.31
C ARG A 78 0.91 -13.35 0.14
N LEU A 79 2.06 -13.03 -0.45
CA LEU A 79 3.32 -13.68 -0.07
C LEU A 79 3.70 -13.39 1.38
N LEU A 80 3.46 -12.18 1.85
CA LEU A 80 3.66 -11.80 3.24
C LEU A 80 2.76 -12.63 4.16
N HIS A 81 1.49 -12.79 3.78
CA HIS A 81 0.55 -13.60 4.55
C HIS A 81 0.99 -15.07 4.62
N GLU A 82 1.40 -15.64 3.49
CA GLU A 82 1.88 -17.03 3.43
C GLU A 82 3.14 -17.24 4.28
N ALA A 83 4.01 -16.25 4.34
CA ALA A 83 5.25 -16.31 5.10
C ALA A 83 5.05 -16.06 6.60
N SER A 84 3.88 -15.58 7.02
CA SER A 84 3.61 -15.25 8.41
C SER A 84 3.31 -16.50 9.22
N ILE A 85 3.90 -16.60 10.41
CA ILE A 85 3.65 -17.71 11.34
C ILE A 85 2.24 -17.59 11.91
N GLU A 86 1.90 -16.40 12.42
CA GLU A 86 0.54 -16.11 12.87
C GLU A 86 -0.25 -15.52 11.72
N LYS A 87 -1.41 -16.12 11.41
CA LYS A 87 -2.22 -15.67 10.30
C LYS A 87 -3.10 -14.50 10.71
N TRP A 88 -2.80 -13.35 10.13
CA TRP A 88 -3.61 -12.14 10.24
C TRP A 88 -4.64 -12.11 9.11
N THR A 89 -5.73 -11.37 9.27
CA THR A 89 -6.76 -11.22 8.25
C THR A 89 -6.73 -9.84 7.61
N TRP A 90 -6.26 -8.82 8.32
CA TRP A 90 -6.08 -7.49 7.75
C TRP A 90 -4.93 -6.77 8.43
N GLY A 91 -4.48 -5.71 7.82
CA GLY A 91 -3.42 -4.90 8.39
C GLY A 91 -3.32 -3.54 7.74
N THR A 92 -2.47 -2.73 8.31
CA THR A 92 -2.17 -1.39 7.78
C THR A 92 -0.67 -1.18 7.73
N MET A 93 -0.25 -0.35 6.78
CA MET A 93 1.13 0.11 6.67
C MET A 93 1.11 1.62 6.48
N TYR A 94 2.00 2.33 7.16
CA TYR A 94 2.18 3.74 6.84
C TYR A 94 3.67 4.05 6.66
N ILE A 95 3.94 5.04 5.81
CA ILE A 95 5.28 5.48 5.46
C ILE A 95 5.31 7.00 5.52
N SER A 96 6.28 7.56 6.24
CA SER A 96 6.49 9.01 6.30
C SER A 96 7.66 9.38 5.40
N ARG A 97 7.58 10.55 4.76
CA ARG A 97 8.69 11.08 3.98
C ARG A 97 9.93 11.34 4.83
N ASP A 98 9.74 11.51 6.13
CA ASP A 98 10.84 11.81 7.04
C ASP A 98 11.82 10.65 7.22
N ASP A 99 11.33 9.41 7.23
CA ASP A 99 12.19 8.25 7.48
C ASP A 99 12.09 7.11 6.45
N TYR A 100 11.06 7.11 5.61
CA TYR A 100 10.80 6.05 4.62
C TYR A 100 10.65 4.65 5.23
N GLU A 101 10.56 4.53 6.55
CA GLU A 101 10.40 3.23 7.21
C GLU A 101 8.94 2.76 7.13
N PRO A 102 8.70 1.50 6.74
CA PRO A 102 7.34 0.95 6.74
C PRO A 102 6.94 0.54 8.16
N HIS A 103 5.87 1.15 8.65
CA HIS A 103 5.30 0.82 9.95
C HIS A 103 4.02 0.02 9.71
N CYS A 104 3.99 -1.22 10.23
CA CYS A 104 2.90 -2.15 9.98
C CYS A 104 2.20 -2.55 11.25
N GLU A 105 0.88 -2.73 11.16
CA GLU A 105 0.06 -3.34 12.20
C GLU A 105 -0.76 -4.46 11.55
N PHE A 106 -0.86 -5.60 12.24
CA PHE A 106 -1.57 -6.78 11.75
C PHE A 106 -2.64 -7.19 12.74
N HIS A 107 -3.79 -7.59 12.22
CA HIS A 107 -4.96 -7.96 13.03
C HIS A 107 -5.59 -9.24 12.47
N ASN A 108 -6.22 -10.02 13.34
CA ASN A 108 -6.84 -11.29 12.94
C ASN A 108 -8.31 -11.39 13.33
N ASP A 109 -8.97 -10.27 13.53
CA ASP A 109 -10.40 -10.22 13.87
C ASP A 109 -11.32 -10.05 12.65
#